data_1ee15cf4f7179871e4ba253a10d6fbc9
#
_entry.id   1ee15cf4f7179871e4ba253a10d6fbc9
#
_cell.length_a   1.000
_cell.length_b   1.000
_cell.length_c   1.000
_cell.angle_alpha   90.00
_cell.angle_beta   90.00
_cell.angle_gamma   90.00
#
_symmetry.space_group_name_H-M   'P 1'
#
loop_
_entity.id
_entity.type
_entity.pdbx_description
1 polymer ?
#
loop_
_entity_poly.entity_id
_entity_poly.type
_entity_poly.pdbx_seq_one_letter_code
_entity_poly.pdbx_strand_id
1 'polypeptide(L)'
;ARARNTEGLFVLEGARLCFDALESGYNVQELFYTETALSRYAERVTALIENSVAAFEAADEVAQKLADTVNSQGVFCTVKMKETAEICPSSPKKYVALDGIQNPDNLGAISRTAEALGVDALIVGGGCDIYNPKALRASMGALLRLPVISVPSVLPVLQKARENGLPVLSTVPDSAAEDITTVDFSRGAVTVIGNEGNGVSNEVKAFSDRFITIPMGGKAESLNASAAATITMWEMMKRTMRVFTGSGSQKLSERGPKLRIL
;
A
#
# COMPACT_ATOMS: atom_id res chain seq x y z
N ALA A 1 -13.14 0.82 -13.49
CA ALA A 1 -11.94 1.55 -13.93
C ALA A 1 -12.29 2.75 -14.83
N ARG A 2 -13.00 2.58 -15.97
CA ARG A 2 -13.23 3.67 -16.96
C ARG A 2 -13.88 4.91 -16.33
N ALA A 3 -14.97 4.77 -15.59
CA ALA A 3 -15.66 5.90 -14.93
C ALA A 3 -14.74 6.61 -13.91
N ARG A 4 -13.95 5.85 -13.12
CA ARG A 4 -12.99 6.42 -12.18
C ARG A 4 -11.99 7.36 -12.85
N ASN A 5 -11.40 6.91 -13.96
CA ASN A 5 -10.38 7.70 -14.68
C ASN A 5 -10.96 8.93 -15.38
N THR A 6 -12.25 8.88 -15.80
CA THR A 6 -12.91 10.02 -16.44
C THR A 6 -13.27 11.10 -15.44
N GLU A 7 -13.73 10.73 -14.26
CA GLU A 7 -14.26 11.66 -13.24
C GLU A 7 -13.22 11.99 -12.14
N GLY A 8 -12.12 11.24 -12.08
CA GLY A 8 -11.12 11.39 -11.03
C GLY A 8 -11.64 11.00 -9.64
N LEU A 9 -12.69 10.15 -9.59
CA LEU A 9 -13.36 9.72 -8.37
C LEU A 9 -13.26 8.21 -8.19
N PHE A 10 -13.22 7.75 -6.95
CA PHE A 10 -13.32 6.33 -6.61
C PHE A 10 -14.31 6.14 -5.45
N VAL A 11 -14.82 4.91 -5.33
CA VAL A 11 -15.82 4.55 -4.32
C VAL A 11 -15.14 3.80 -3.19
N LEU A 12 -15.49 4.15 -1.96
CA LEU A 12 -15.16 3.44 -0.74
C LEU A 12 -16.44 2.85 -0.14
N GLU A 13 -16.36 1.60 0.28
CA GLU A 13 -17.39 0.88 1.00
C GLU A 13 -16.87 0.47 2.37
N GLY A 14 -17.66 0.75 3.39
CA GLY A 14 -17.42 0.39 4.77
C GLY A 14 -16.87 1.52 5.63
N ALA A 15 -17.35 1.56 6.86
CA ALA A 15 -17.10 2.64 7.81
C ALA A 15 -15.60 2.93 7.98
N ARG A 16 -14.78 1.88 8.15
CA ARG A 16 -13.34 2.05 8.36
C ARG A 16 -12.65 2.76 7.19
N LEU A 17 -12.89 2.31 5.94
CA LEU A 17 -12.24 2.91 4.77
C LEU A 17 -12.66 4.36 4.55
N CYS A 18 -13.94 4.68 4.76
CA CYS A 18 -14.44 6.05 4.67
C CYS A 18 -13.80 6.95 5.73
N PHE A 19 -13.65 6.47 6.97
CA PHE A 19 -12.96 7.20 8.04
C PHE A 19 -11.46 7.37 7.76
N ASP A 20 -10.79 6.29 7.33
CA ASP A 20 -9.38 6.33 6.94
C ASP A 20 -9.12 7.34 5.80
N ALA A 21 -10.04 7.46 4.84
CA ALA A 21 -9.95 8.44 3.77
C ALA A 21 -10.01 9.88 4.29
N LEU A 22 -10.98 10.19 5.15
CA LEU A 22 -11.11 11.51 5.77
C LEU A 22 -9.86 11.84 6.60
N GLU A 23 -9.44 10.93 7.50
CA GLU A 23 -8.28 11.10 8.37
C GLU A 23 -6.97 11.25 7.56
N SER A 24 -6.92 10.67 6.35
CA SER A 24 -5.79 10.79 5.42
C SER A 24 -5.87 12.03 4.53
N GLY A 25 -6.84 12.92 4.75
CA GLY A 25 -6.99 14.17 4.01
C GLY A 25 -7.45 13.99 2.56
N TYR A 26 -8.26 12.95 2.29
CA TYR A 26 -8.95 12.84 1.02
C TYR A 26 -10.20 13.71 1.01
N ASN A 27 -10.53 14.26 -0.17
CA ASN A 27 -11.73 15.06 -0.37
C ASN A 27 -12.92 14.15 -0.66
N VAL A 28 -13.81 14.00 0.33
CA VAL A 28 -15.05 13.24 0.20
C VAL A 28 -16.06 14.09 -0.57
N GLN A 29 -16.50 13.60 -1.74
CA GLN A 29 -17.48 14.29 -2.59
C GLN A 29 -18.89 14.00 -2.14
N GLU A 30 -19.23 12.71 -2.03
CA GLU A 30 -20.54 12.27 -1.60
C GLU A 30 -20.38 11.24 -0.49
N LEU A 31 -21.21 11.35 0.51
CA LEU A 31 -21.38 10.38 1.58
C LEU A 31 -22.78 9.81 1.52
N PHE A 32 -22.90 8.48 1.54
CA PHE A 32 -24.15 7.77 1.80
C PHE A 32 -24.01 6.99 3.10
N TYR A 33 -24.93 7.22 4.03
CA TYR A 33 -24.93 6.55 5.34
C TYR A 33 -26.34 6.13 5.76
N THR A 34 -26.45 5.09 6.57
CA THR A 34 -27.72 4.67 7.14
C THR A 34 -27.88 5.20 8.58
N GLU A 35 -29.12 5.27 9.07
CA GLU A 35 -29.41 5.60 10.48
C GLU A 35 -28.71 4.61 11.43
N THR A 36 -28.69 3.33 11.07
CA THR A 36 -27.96 2.27 11.80
C THR A 36 -26.46 2.59 11.88
N ALA A 37 -25.85 3.04 10.79
CA ALA A 37 -24.43 3.43 10.76
C ALA A 37 -24.18 4.69 11.59
N LEU A 38 -25.05 5.69 11.49
CA LEU A 38 -24.98 6.91 12.30
C LEU A 38 -25.07 6.60 13.79
N SER A 39 -26.01 5.76 14.21
CA SER A 39 -26.13 5.33 15.62
C SER A 39 -24.89 4.57 16.11
N ARG A 40 -24.32 3.72 15.28
CA ARG A 40 -23.16 2.87 15.66
C ARG A 40 -21.83 3.62 15.69
N TYR A 41 -21.65 4.61 14.83
CA TYR A 41 -20.39 5.34 14.61
C TYR A 41 -20.57 6.86 14.71
N ALA A 42 -21.43 7.33 15.61
CA ALA A 42 -21.95 8.70 15.68
C ALA A 42 -20.90 9.78 15.40
N GLU A 43 -19.82 9.84 16.20
CA GLU A 43 -18.78 10.88 16.07
C GLU A 43 -18.13 10.87 14.67
N ARG A 44 -17.80 9.67 14.14
CA ARG A 44 -17.09 9.54 12.87
C ARG A 44 -17.98 9.79 11.66
N VAL A 45 -19.23 9.32 11.70
CA VAL A 45 -20.20 9.60 10.62
C VAL A 45 -20.56 11.10 10.62
N THR A 46 -20.73 11.73 11.78
CA THR A 46 -20.92 13.17 11.87
C THR A 46 -19.73 13.92 11.28
N ALA A 47 -18.49 13.53 11.61
CA ALA A 47 -17.30 14.14 11.00
C ALA A 47 -17.27 13.96 9.47
N LEU A 48 -17.71 12.82 8.94
CA LEU A 48 -17.84 12.63 7.49
C LEU A 48 -18.91 13.55 6.90
N ILE A 49 -20.08 13.71 7.55
CA ILE A 49 -21.16 14.60 7.09
C ILE A 49 -20.64 16.04 7.00
N GLU A 50 -19.95 16.51 8.03
CA GLU A 50 -19.41 17.89 8.10
C GLU A 50 -18.30 18.16 7.07
N ASN A 51 -17.58 17.14 6.62
CA ASN A 51 -16.43 17.27 5.71
C ASN A 51 -16.67 16.72 4.31
N SER A 52 -17.88 16.29 3.96
CA SER A 52 -18.27 15.91 2.59
C SER A 52 -18.95 17.06 1.87
N VAL A 53 -18.82 17.07 0.52
CA VAL A 53 -19.51 18.09 -0.30
C VAL A 53 -21.02 17.87 -0.26
N ALA A 54 -21.48 16.61 -0.25
CA ALA A 54 -22.87 16.24 -0.08
C ALA A 54 -22.98 14.98 0.79
N ALA A 55 -24.00 14.93 1.65
CA ALA A 55 -24.30 13.77 2.49
C ALA A 55 -25.78 13.38 2.35
N PHE A 56 -26.01 12.09 2.21
CA PHE A 56 -27.33 11.50 1.98
C PHE A 56 -27.57 10.37 2.97
N GLU A 57 -28.68 10.47 3.70
CA GLU A 57 -29.17 9.35 4.48
C GLU A 57 -29.90 8.36 3.56
N ALA A 58 -29.55 7.10 3.65
CA ALA A 58 -30.09 6.01 2.84
C ALA A 58 -30.77 4.97 3.73
N ALA A 59 -31.89 4.42 3.28
CA ALA A 59 -32.50 3.28 3.93
C ALA A 59 -31.58 2.04 3.88
N ASP A 60 -31.66 1.16 4.88
CA ASP A 60 -30.82 -0.04 4.97
C ASP A 60 -30.94 -0.94 3.73
N GLU A 61 -32.15 -1.04 3.13
CA GLU A 61 -32.37 -1.81 1.89
C GLU A 61 -31.61 -1.21 0.69
N VAL A 62 -31.46 0.12 0.63
CA VAL A 62 -30.68 0.80 -0.41
C VAL A 62 -29.20 0.56 -0.18
N ALA A 63 -28.73 0.70 1.05
CA ALA A 63 -27.35 0.41 1.43
C ALA A 63 -26.95 -1.03 1.10
N GLN A 64 -27.85 -2.00 1.35
CA GLN A 64 -27.62 -3.40 1.01
C GLN A 64 -27.49 -3.62 -0.52
N LYS A 65 -28.23 -2.88 -1.33
CA LYS A 65 -28.14 -2.95 -2.81
C LYS A 65 -26.88 -2.26 -3.36
N LEU A 66 -26.37 -1.24 -2.68
CA LEU A 66 -25.13 -0.56 -3.04
C LEU A 66 -23.89 -1.37 -2.66
N ALA A 67 -24.02 -2.26 -1.66
CA ALA A 67 -22.90 -3.01 -1.13
C ALA A 67 -22.39 -4.07 -2.11
N ASP A 68 -21.07 -4.15 -2.23
CA ASP A 68 -20.33 -5.24 -2.88
C ASP A 68 -20.01 -6.37 -1.89
N THR A 69 -20.22 -6.11 -0.57
CA THR A 69 -20.00 -7.07 0.51
C THR A 69 -21.32 -7.57 1.09
N VAL A 70 -21.31 -8.82 1.57
CA VAL A 70 -22.52 -9.48 2.17
C VAL A 70 -23.04 -8.71 3.39
N ASN A 71 -22.13 -8.14 4.19
CA ASN A 71 -22.46 -7.42 5.42
C ASN A 71 -22.02 -5.95 5.29
N SER A 72 -22.86 -5.14 4.68
CA SER A 72 -22.63 -3.71 4.60
C SER A 72 -22.58 -3.08 5.99
N GLN A 73 -21.65 -2.13 6.18
CA GLN A 73 -21.60 -1.29 7.38
C GLN A 73 -22.44 -0.01 7.22
N GLY A 74 -23.17 0.12 6.11
CA GLY A 74 -24.04 1.26 5.85
C GLY A 74 -23.34 2.61 5.66
N VAL A 75 -22.06 2.62 5.27
CA VAL A 75 -21.28 3.83 4.98
C VAL A 75 -20.57 3.67 3.65
N PHE A 76 -20.79 4.61 2.74
CA PHE A 76 -20.19 4.63 1.40
C PHE A 76 -19.75 6.07 1.08
N CYS A 77 -18.61 6.22 0.43
CA CYS A 77 -18.13 7.52 -0.02
C CYS A 77 -17.71 7.47 -1.50
N THR A 78 -18.00 8.54 -2.24
CA THR A 78 -17.24 8.89 -3.44
C THR A 78 -16.15 9.87 -3.05
N VAL A 79 -14.92 9.61 -3.49
CA VAL A 79 -13.73 10.32 -3.02
C VAL A 79 -12.88 10.75 -4.21
N LYS A 80 -12.32 11.96 -4.16
CA LYS A 80 -11.44 12.47 -5.20
C LYS A 80 -10.07 11.79 -5.13
N MET A 81 -9.59 11.32 -6.28
CA MET A 81 -8.24 10.75 -6.40
C MET A 81 -7.18 11.81 -6.05
N LYS A 82 -6.13 11.39 -5.36
CA LYS A 82 -4.95 12.23 -5.14
C LYS A 82 -3.98 12.14 -6.29
N GLU A 83 -3.23 13.22 -6.49
CA GLU A 83 -2.08 13.19 -7.37
C GLU A 83 -1.03 12.20 -6.87
N THR A 84 -0.29 11.62 -7.81
CA THR A 84 0.77 10.66 -7.51
C THR A 84 1.89 11.32 -6.71
N ALA A 85 2.34 10.69 -5.64
CA ALA A 85 3.47 11.16 -4.85
C ALA A 85 4.76 11.21 -5.69
N GLU A 86 5.61 12.19 -5.44
CA GLU A 86 6.95 12.25 -6.03
C GLU A 86 7.99 11.56 -5.14
N ILE A 87 8.98 10.90 -5.77
CA ILE A 87 10.16 10.40 -5.04
C ILE A 87 10.99 11.59 -4.58
N CYS A 88 11.26 11.66 -3.26
CA CYS A 88 12.18 12.64 -2.69
C CYS A 88 13.61 12.06 -2.70
N PRO A 89 14.53 12.64 -3.49
CA PRO A 89 15.88 12.08 -3.68
C PRO A 89 16.89 12.39 -2.55
N SER A 90 16.51 13.20 -1.59
CA SER A 90 17.48 13.85 -0.69
C SER A 90 17.83 13.09 0.59
N SER A 91 17.31 11.89 0.79
CA SER A 91 17.59 11.11 2.01
C SER A 91 17.58 9.59 1.72
N PRO A 92 18.24 8.76 2.54
CA PRO A 92 18.26 7.31 2.34
C PRO A 92 16.84 6.76 2.48
N LYS A 93 16.15 6.60 1.37
CA LYS A 93 14.78 6.14 1.28
C LYS A 93 14.70 4.68 0.89
N LYS A 94 13.65 4.01 1.32
CA LYS A 94 13.38 2.59 1.07
C LYS A 94 12.04 2.45 0.36
N TYR A 95 12.09 2.12 -0.91
CA TYR A 95 10.91 1.98 -1.76
C TYR A 95 10.71 0.53 -2.16
N VAL A 96 9.45 0.15 -2.37
CA VAL A 96 9.09 -1.13 -2.99
C VAL A 96 8.38 -0.84 -4.30
N ALA A 97 8.91 -1.36 -5.39
CA ALA A 97 8.30 -1.27 -6.71
C ALA A 97 7.58 -2.59 -7.05
N LEU A 98 6.36 -2.48 -7.51
CA LEU A 98 5.51 -3.60 -7.93
C LEU A 98 5.41 -3.58 -9.45
N ASP A 99 6.10 -4.53 -10.10
CA ASP A 99 6.17 -4.63 -11.56
C ASP A 99 5.07 -5.58 -12.06
N GLY A 100 3.91 -5.02 -12.36
CA GLY A 100 2.80 -5.74 -12.97
C GLY A 100 2.02 -6.68 -12.03
N ILE A 101 1.93 -6.41 -10.74
CA ILE A 101 1.09 -7.18 -9.80
C ILE A 101 -0.38 -7.09 -10.24
N GLN A 102 -1.01 -8.25 -10.54
CA GLN A 102 -2.36 -8.34 -11.08
C GLN A 102 -3.42 -8.58 -10.02
N ASN A 103 -3.10 -9.34 -8.98
CA ASN A 103 -4.07 -9.73 -7.96
C ASN A 103 -4.30 -8.59 -6.95
N PRO A 104 -5.53 -8.06 -6.82
CA PRO A 104 -5.85 -7.00 -5.86
C PRO A 104 -5.63 -7.41 -4.40
N ASP A 105 -5.75 -8.69 -4.06
CA ASP A 105 -5.47 -9.17 -2.71
C ASP A 105 -3.98 -9.09 -2.39
N ASN A 106 -3.11 -9.42 -3.36
CA ASN A 106 -1.66 -9.25 -3.21
C ASN A 106 -1.29 -7.77 -3.06
N LEU A 107 -1.82 -6.89 -3.92
CA LEU A 107 -1.58 -5.44 -3.81
C LEU A 107 -1.99 -4.92 -2.43
N GLY A 108 -3.18 -5.30 -1.96
CA GLY A 108 -3.67 -4.90 -0.64
C GLY A 108 -2.80 -5.41 0.51
N ALA A 109 -2.42 -6.70 0.49
CA ALA A 109 -1.56 -7.31 1.52
C ALA A 109 -0.16 -6.67 1.54
N ILE A 110 0.44 -6.44 0.36
CA ILE A 110 1.74 -5.75 0.23
C ILE A 110 1.65 -4.34 0.80
N SER A 111 0.62 -3.58 0.44
CA SER A 111 0.43 -2.20 0.90
C SER A 111 0.29 -2.14 2.43
N ARG A 112 -0.48 -3.06 3.02
CA ARG A 112 -0.65 -3.17 4.46
C ARG A 112 0.68 -3.47 5.17
N THR A 113 1.48 -4.38 4.62
CA THR A 113 2.80 -4.70 5.17
C THR A 113 3.78 -3.54 5.02
N ALA A 114 3.78 -2.87 3.86
CA ALA A 114 4.63 -1.71 3.60
C ALA A 114 4.37 -0.57 4.60
N GLU A 115 3.10 -0.25 4.85
CA GLU A 115 2.71 0.74 5.86
C GLU A 115 3.15 0.31 7.26
N ALA A 116 2.85 -0.94 7.65
CA ALA A 116 3.16 -1.45 8.98
C ALA A 116 4.67 -1.47 9.29
N LEU A 117 5.50 -1.72 8.28
CA LEU A 117 6.96 -1.75 8.41
C LEU A 117 7.62 -0.37 8.20
N GLY A 118 6.87 0.65 7.77
CA GLY A 118 7.39 2.00 7.55
C GLY A 118 8.19 2.16 6.28
N VAL A 119 7.81 1.47 5.20
CA VAL A 119 8.34 1.70 3.84
C VAL A 119 8.00 3.13 3.42
N ASP A 120 8.94 3.85 2.83
CA ASP A 120 8.76 5.28 2.50
C ASP A 120 7.69 5.53 1.43
N ALA A 121 7.60 4.66 0.41
CA ALA A 121 6.52 4.66 -0.57
C ALA A 121 6.46 3.33 -1.36
N LEU A 122 5.28 3.06 -1.94
CA LEU A 122 5.11 2.04 -2.97
C LEU A 122 5.16 2.69 -4.36
N ILE A 123 5.80 2.01 -5.31
CA ILE A 123 5.77 2.31 -6.73
C ILE A 123 4.98 1.20 -7.40
N VAL A 124 3.82 1.50 -7.96
CA VAL A 124 2.93 0.50 -8.59
C VAL A 124 2.90 0.79 -10.09
N GLY A 125 3.49 -0.11 -10.89
CA GLY A 125 3.55 0.02 -12.34
C GLY A 125 2.90 -1.14 -13.05
N GLY A 126 1.97 -0.83 -13.96
CA GLY A 126 1.16 -1.82 -14.63
C GLY A 126 0.30 -2.64 -13.67
N GLY A 127 -0.55 -3.50 -14.14
CA GLY A 127 -1.30 -4.42 -13.29
C GLY A 127 -2.53 -3.83 -12.59
N CYS A 128 -2.70 -4.14 -11.31
CA CYS A 128 -3.90 -3.80 -10.55
C CYS A 128 -3.98 -2.30 -10.25
N ASP A 129 -5.15 -1.72 -10.47
CA ASP A 129 -5.48 -0.34 -10.11
C ASP A 129 -5.51 -0.19 -8.57
N ILE A 130 -4.75 0.78 -8.02
CA ILE A 130 -4.67 1.06 -6.58
C ILE A 130 -6.01 1.45 -5.96
N TYR A 131 -6.93 1.99 -6.77
CA TYR A 131 -8.30 2.33 -6.38
C TYR A 131 -9.31 1.20 -6.66
N ASN A 132 -8.83 -0.02 -6.94
CA ASN A 132 -9.70 -1.20 -7.03
C ASN A 132 -10.34 -1.46 -5.66
N PRO A 133 -11.70 -1.58 -5.56
CA PRO A 133 -12.37 -1.78 -4.28
C PRO A 133 -11.87 -2.99 -3.49
N LYS A 134 -11.50 -4.07 -4.18
CA LYS A 134 -10.94 -5.28 -3.55
C LYS A 134 -9.55 -5.03 -2.97
N ALA A 135 -8.68 -4.29 -3.68
CA ALA A 135 -7.36 -3.90 -3.19
C ALA A 135 -7.46 -2.96 -1.97
N LEU A 136 -8.36 -1.98 -2.04
CA LEU A 136 -8.61 -1.05 -0.93
C LEU A 136 -9.08 -1.78 0.32
N ARG A 137 -10.03 -2.73 0.20
CA ARG A 137 -10.48 -3.56 1.32
C ARG A 137 -9.34 -4.44 1.86
N ALA A 138 -8.62 -5.14 1.00
CA ALA A 138 -7.50 -6.01 1.39
C ALA A 138 -6.36 -5.24 2.07
N SER A 139 -6.16 -3.97 1.70
CA SER A 139 -5.14 -3.11 2.31
C SER A 139 -5.50 -2.64 3.73
N MET A 140 -6.75 -2.81 4.16
CA MET A 140 -7.25 -2.27 5.44
C MET A 140 -6.98 -0.77 5.59
N GLY A 141 -7.10 -0.01 4.49
CA GLY A 141 -6.86 1.44 4.43
C GLY A 141 -5.40 1.85 4.20
N ALA A 142 -4.44 0.93 4.17
CA ALA A 142 -3.03 1.27 3.96
C ALA A 142 -2.78 2.01 2.64
N LEU A 143 -3.49 1.65 1.55
CA LEU A 143 -3.42 2.35 0.26
C LEU A 143 -3.87 3.81 0.32
N LEU A 144 -4.61 4.21 1.35
CA LEU A 144 -5.03 5.60 1.56
C LEU A 144 -4.02 6.40 2.39
N ARG A 145 -3.22 5.74 3.23
CA ARG A 145 -2.28 6.37 4.16
C ARG A 145 -0.84 6.37 3.68
N LEU A 146 -0.41 5.28 3.03
CA LEU A 146 0.94 5.14 2.49
C LEU A 146 1.10 5.98 1.22
N PRO A 147 2.22 6.69 1.02
CA PRO A 147 2.53 7.31 -0.26
C PRO A 147 2.63 6.25 -1.36
N VAL A 148 1.84 6.41 -2.44
CA VAL A 148 1.84 5.50 -3.59
C VAL A 148 2.09 6.28 -4.87
N ILE A 149 3.07 5.82 -5.65
CA ILE A 149 3.40 6.30 -6.99
C ILE A 149 2.79 5.32 -7.98
N SER A 150 1.64 5.67 -8.56
CA SER A 150 0.95 4.83 -9.54
C SER A 150 1.28 5.29 -10.96
N VAL A 151 1.88 4.41 -11.76
CA VAL A 151 2.39 4.71 -13.10
C VAL A 151 2.08 3.57 -14.09
N PRO A 152 2.06 3.84 -15.40
CA PRO A 152 1.91 2.77 -16.41
C PRO A 152 3.06 1.76 -16.41
N SER A 153 4.28 2.20 -16.10
CA SER A 153 5.51 1.39 -16.00
C SER A 153 6.36 1.88 -14.86
N VAL A 154 7.01 0.97 -14.11
CA VAL A 154 7.95 1.32 -13.04
C VAL A 154 9.26 1.89 -13.55
N LEU A 155 9.67 1.59 -14.78
CA LEU A 155 10.97 1.94 -15.34
C LEU A 155 11.36 3.42 -15.23
N PRO A 156 10.51 4.39 -15.63
CA PRO A 156 10.87 5.81 -15.51
C PRO A 156 11.10 6.24 -14.06
N VAL A 157 10.39 5.62 -13.12
CA VAL A 157 10.55 5.92 -11.69
C VAL A 157 11.83 5.28 -11.14
N LEU A 158 12.15 4.05 -11.57
CA LEU A 158 13.41 3.38 -11.23
C LEU A 158 14.62 4.14 -11.77
N GLN A 159 14.52 4.67 -12.99
CA GLN A 159 15.56 5.50 -13.59
C GLN A 159 15.81 6.74 -12.74
N LYS A 160 14.75 7.48 -12.38
CA LYS A 160 14.86 8.67 -11.52
C LYS A 160 15.45 8.32 -10.14
N ALA A 161 15.06 7.17 -9.56
CA ALA A 161 15.61 6.72 -8.29
C ALA A 161 17.12 6.45 -8.38
N ARG A 162 17.58 5.76 -9.42
CA ARG A 162 19.00 5.47 -9.65
C ARG A 162 19.81 6.73 -9.92
N GLU A 163 19.31 7.68 -10.70
CA GLU A 163 19.92 8.99 -10.90
C GLU A 163 20.13 9.76 -9.59
N ASN A 164 19.26 9.50 -8.61
CA ASN A 164 19.34 10.06 -7.25
C ASN A 164 20.12 9.18 -6.26
N GLY A 165 20.89 8.21 -6.74
CA GLY A 165 21.79 7.39 -5.94
C GLY A 165 21.14 6.22 -5.17
N LEU A 166 19.90 5.85 -5.48
CA LEU A 166 19.24 4.69 -4.90
C LEU A 166 19.44 3.46 -5.80
N PRO A 167 20.10 2.40 -5.32
CA PRO A 167 20.25 1.16 -6.09
C PRO A 167 18.90 0.48 -6.31
N VAL A 168 18.74 -0.14 -7.49
CA VAL A 168 17.57 -0.92 -7.88
C VAL A 168 17.89 -2.40 -7.76
N LEU A 169 17.17 -3.10 -6.88
CA LEU A 169 17.35 -4.52 -6.59
C LEU A 169 16.10 -5.30 -6.99
N SER A 170 16.22 -6.20 -7.96
CA SER A 170 15.10 -7.05 -8.37
C SER A 170 15.11 -8.40 -7.64
N THR A 171 13.93 -8.77 -7.10
CA THR A 171 13.75 -10.11 -6.50
C THR A 171 13.56 -11.16 -7.59
N VAL A 172 14.35 -12.21 -7.54
CA VAL A 172 14.29 -13.33 -8.50
C VAL A 172 14.37 -14.68 -7.77
N PRO A 173 13.69 -15.72 -8.25
CA PRO A 173 13.80 -17.08 -7.70
C PRO A 173 15.04 -17.80 -8.28
N ASP A 174 16.22 -17.20 -8.16
CA ASP A 174 17.47 -17.73 -8.71
C ASP A 174 18.48 -17.89 -7.57
N SER A 175 19.00 -19.09 -7.40
CA SER A 175 20.00 -19.42 -6.38
C SER A 175 21.37 -18.77 -6.62
N ALA A 176 21.63 -18.28 -7.84
CA ALA A 176 22.84 -17.51 -8.16
C ALA A 176 22.73 -16.03 -7.78
N ALA A 177 21.51 -15.54 -7.47
CA ALA A 177 21.30 -14.19 -6.99
C ALA A 177 21.77 -14.04 -5.53
N GLU A 178 22.02 -12.81 -5.13
CA GLU A 178 22.48 -12.50 -3.77
C GLU A 178 21.42 -12.83 -2.72
N ASP A 179 21.81 -13.52 -1.65
CA ASP A 179 20.95 -13.81 -0.51
C ASP A 179 20.50 -12.49 0.14
N ILE A 180 19.19 -12.26 0.20
CA ILE A 180 18.61 -11.03 0.74
C ILE A 180 19.05 -10.73 2.18
N THR A 181 19.39 -11.77 2.96
CA THR A 181 19.83 -11.61 4.35
C THR A 181 21.20 -10.95 4.48
N THR A 182 22.01 -10.97 3.40
CA THR A 182 23.34 -10.37 3.34
C THR A 182 23.35 -8.95 2.80
N VAL A 183 22.24 -8.51 2.21
CA VAL A 183 22.14 -7.18 1.60
C VAL A 183 22.17 -6.06 2.66
N ASP A 184 22.98 -5.05 2.42
CA ASP A 184 22.98 -3.85 3.24
C ASP A 184 22.02 -2.77 2.68
N PHE A 185 20.90 -2.58 3.36
CA PHE A 185 19.89 -1.56 3.04
C PHE A 185 20.08 -0.24 3.81
N SER A 186 21.19 -0.03 4.50
CA SER A 186 21.39 1.17 5.34
C SER A 186 21.38 2.48 4.55
N ARG A 187 21.78 2.43 3.29
CA ARG A 187 21.85 3.59 2.38
C ARG A 187 20.57 3.81 1.56
N GLY A 188 19.51 3.06 1.84
CA GLY A 188 18.29 3.06 1.04
C GLY A 188 18.40 2.17 -0.20
N ALA A 189 17.26 1.86 -0.81
CA ALA A 189 17.16 1.10 -2.05
C ALA A 189 15.73 1.18 -2.61
N VAL A 190 15.60 0.83 -3.89
CA VAL A 190 14.33 0.41 -4.47
C VAL A 190 14.37 -1.10 -4.69
N THR A 191 13.53 -1.88 -4.00
CA THR A 191 13.37 -3.32 -4.25
C THR A 191 12.19 -3.55 -5.18
N VAL A 192 12.36 -4.40 -6.19
CA VAL A 192 11.32 -4.71 -7.17
C VAL A 192 10.76 -6.09 -6.93
N ILE A 193 9.43 -6.16 -6.78
CA ILE A 193 8.65 -7.40 -6.71
C ILE A 193 7.93 -7.56 -8.05
N GLY A 194 8.09 -8.71 -8.68
CA GLY A 194 7.52 -8.97 -9.99
C GLY A 194 6.10 -9.55 -9.96
N ASN A 195 5.53 -9.69 -11.15
CA ASN A 195 4.24 -10.30 -11.41
C ASN A 195 4.15 -11.74 -10.87
N GLU A 196 2.97 -12.18 -10.47
CA GLU A 196 2.73 -13.49 -9.86
C GLU A 196 3.10 -14.68 -10.76
N GLY A 197 2.93 -14.54 -12.07
CA GLY A 197 3.19 -15.61 -13.02
C GLY A 197 4.54 -15.47 -13.74
N ASN A 198 4.93 -14.25 -14.07
CA ASN A 198 6.09 -13.97 -14.93
C ASN A 198 7.31 -13.44 -14.18
N GLY A 199 7.15 -13.12 -12.88
CA GLY A 199 8.19 -12.46 -12.10
C GLY A 199 8.44 -11.03 -12.57
N VAL A 200 9.63 -10.52 -12.31
CA VAL A 200 10.08 -9.19 -12.76
C VAL A 200 10.27 -9.22 -14.29
N SER A 201 9.79 -8.16 -14.97
CA SER A 201 9.89 -8.05 -16.43
C SER A 201 11.35 -8.01 -16.92
N ASN A 202 11.59 -8.44 -18.16
CA ASN A 202 12.93 -8.45 -18.73
C ASN A 202 13.55 -7.05 -18.84
N GLU A 203 12.71 -6.04 -19.09
CA GLU A 203 13.13 -4.64 -19.16
C GLU A 203 13.61 -4.15 -17.79
N VAL A 204 12.88 -4.46 -16.73
CA VAL A 204 13.27 -4.11 -15.36
C VAL A 204 14.49 -4.90 -14.90
N LYS A 205 14.60 -6.21 -15.25
CA LYS A 205 15.81 -7.00 -14.99
C LYS A 205 17.04 -6.41 -15.63
N ALA A 206 16.95 -6.02 -16.92
CA ALA A 206 18.06 -5.40 -17.63
C ALA A 206 18.49 -4.05 -17.04
N PHE A 207 17.57 -3.37 -16.37
CA PHE A 207 17.82 -2.10 -15.70
C PHE A 207 18.34 -2.26 -14.26
N SER A 208 18.16 -3.40 -13.61
CA SER A 208 18.50 -3.62 -12.20
C SER A 208 20.00 -3.61 -11.95
N ASP A 209 20.41 -3.00 -10.86
CA ASP A 209 21.82 -2.98 -10.41
C ASP A 209 22.25 -4.33 -9.81
N ARG A 210 21.31 -5.03 -9.15
CA ARG A 210 21.57 -6.32 -8.48
C ARG A 210 20.30 -7.20 -8.50
N PHE A 211 20.51 -8.48 -8.45
CA PHE A 211 19.46 -9.47 -8.21
C PHE A 211 19.57 -10.01 -6.80
N ILE A 212 18.45 -10.12 -6.12
CA ILE A 212 18.36 -10.64 -4.75
C ILE A 212 17.37 -11.79 -4.69
N THR A 213 17.64 -12.77 -3.85
CA THR A 213 16.79 -13.95 -3.68
C THR A 213 16.47 -14.22 -2.23
N ILE A 214 15.31 -14.82 -1.99
CA ILE A 214 14.92 -15.37 -0.69
C ILE A 214 15.33 -16.84 -0.67
N PRO A 215 16.27 -17.27 0.20
CA PRO A 215 16.67 -18.67 0.26
C PRO A 215 15.50 -19.56 0.62
N MET A 216 15.30 -20.62 -0.17
CA MET A 216 14.24 -21.60 0.03
C MET A 216 14.83 -22.99 0.21
N GLY A 217 14.48 -23.65 1.32
CA GLY A 217 14.96 -25.01 1.62
C GLY A 217 14.03 -26.13 1.17
N GLY A 218 12.89 -25.82 0.56
CA GLY A 218 11.84 -26.76 0.15
C GLY A 218 11.84 -27.04 -1.35
N LYS A 219 10.77 -27.72 -1.81
CA LYS A 219 10.54 -28.05 -3.24
C LYS A 219 9.73 -26.98 -3.99
N ALA A 220 9.27 -25.93 -3.31
CA ALA A 220 8.53 -24.84 -3.96
C ALA A 220 9.47 -24.03 -4.86
N GLU A 221 9.03 -23.73 -6.08
CA GLU A 221 9.80 -22.94 -7.05
C GLU A 221 9.76 -21.44 -6.76
N SER A 222 8.71 -20.97 -6.11
CA SER A 222 8.52 -19.56 -5.75
C SER A 222 7.58 -19.38 -4.56
N LEU A 223 7.58 -18.19 -3.99
CA LEU A 223 6.60 -17.74 -2.99
C LEU A 223 5.48 -16.93 -3.65
N ASN A 224 4.33 -16.89 -2.98
CA ASN A 224 3.31 -15.91 -3.34
C ASN A 224 3.91 -14.48 -3.29
N ALA A 225 3.51 -13.61 -4.22
CA ALA A 225 4.08 -12.27 -4.36
C ALA A 225 3.99 -11.42 -3.07
N SER A 226 2.88 -11.51 -2.32
CA SER A 226 2.76 -10.78 -1.07
C SER A 226 3.63 -11.36 0.05
N ALA A 227 3.87 -12.67 0.07
CA ALA A 227 4.80 -13.31 1.01
C ALA A 227 6.25 -12.91 0.68
N ALA A 228 6.65 -12.98 -0.58
CA ALA A 228 7.97 -12.53 -1.03
C ALA A 228 8.21 -11.05 -0.69
N ALA A 229 7.22 -10.18 -0.98
CA ALA A 229 7.27 -8.77 -0.63
C ALA A 229 7.40 -8.55 0.88
N THR A 230 6.67 -9.31 1.70
CA THR A 230 6.74 -9.20 3.17
C THR A 230 8.14 -9.52 3.70
N ILE A 231 8.76 -10.61 3.23
CA ILE A 231 10.12 -10.99 3.63
C ILE A 231 11.12 -9.93 3.16
N THR A 232 10.99 -9.47 1.91
CA THR A 232 11.85 -8.42 1.34
C THR A 232 11.77 -7.14 2.16
N MET A 233 10.57 -6.67 2.47
CA MET A 233 10.36 -5.46 3.27
C MET A 233 10.89 -5.64 4.70
N TRP A 234 10.70 -6.80 5.31
CA TRP A 234 11.23 -7.09 6.64
C TRP A 234 12.76 -6.98 6.65
N GLU A 235 13.45 -7.64 5.72
CA GLU A 235 14.91 -7.57 5.62
C GLU A 235 15.40 -6.13 5.38
N MET A 236 14.71 -5.40 4.53
CA MET A 236 15.01 -4.01 4.20
C MET A 236 14.86 -3.07 5.42
N MET A 237 13.87 -3.32 6.28
CA MET A 237 13.50 -2.43 7.39
C MET A 237 14.07 -2.83 8.74
N LYS A 238 14.48 -4.09 8.96
CA LYS A 238 14.85 -4.65 10.28
C LYS A 238 15.95 -3.90 11.02
N ARG A 239 16.91 -3.29 10.33
CA ARG A 239 17.98 -2.50 10.96
C ARG A 239 17.49 -1.13 11.41
N THR A 240 16.56 -0.53 10.68
CA THR A 240 15.94 0.74 11.05
C THR A 240 15.14 0.62 12.34
N MET A 241 14.41 -0.49 12.51
CA MET A 241 13.61 -0.77 13.71
C MET A 241 14.48 -0.98 14.97
N ARG A 242 15.67 -1.59 14.83
CA ARG A 242 16.58 -1.83 15.98
C ARG A 242 17.17 -0.55 16.57
N VAL A 243 17.29 0.52 15.80
CA VAL A 243 17.78 1.82 16.29
C VAL A 243 16.79 2.47 17.26
N PHE A 244 15.49 2.20 17.11
CA PHE A 244 14.47 2.70 18.03
C PHE A 244 14.40 1.94 19.38
N THR A 245 15.01 0.75 19.48
CA THR A 245 14.99 -0.09 20.70
C THR A 245 16.30 -0.06 21.50
N GLY A 246 17.34 0.62 21.03
CA GLY A 246 18.68 0.55 21.59
C GLY A 246 19.41 1.87 21.73
N SER A 247 18.97 2.75 22.62
CA SER A 247 19.84 3.62 23.43
C SER A 247 19.01 4.55 24.32
N GLY A 248 19.16 4.40 25.63
CA GLY A 248 18.85 5.45 26.60
C GLY A 248 17.48 5.37 27.23
N SER A 249 17.51 5.08 28.53
CA SER A 249 16.47 5.37 29.51
C SER A 249 16.04 6.85 29.43
N GLN A 250 15.18 7.19 28.50
CA GLN A 250 14.37 8.40 28.53
C GLN A 250 12.90 8.01 28.58
N LYS A 251 12.20 8.52 29.59
CA LYS A 251 10.78 8.33 29.84
C LYS A 251 9.98 8.43 28.54
N LEU A 252 9.36 7.32 28.13
CA LEU A 252 8.38 7.26 27.08
C LEU A 252 7.25 8.25 27.38
N SER A 253 7.19 9.34 26.67
CA SER A 253 5.97 10.12 26.54
C SER A 253 4.94 9.27 25.80
N GLU A 254 3.72 9.27 26.27
CA GLU A 254 2.60 8.37 25.96
C GLU A 254 2.05 8.44 24.53
N ARG A 255 2.85 8.23 23.48
CA ARG A 255 2.37 8.04 22.09
C ARG A 255 3.31 7.13 21.27
N GLY A 256 3.55 5.93 21.74
CA GLY A 256 4.17 4.88 20.92
C GLY A 256 3.08 3.97 20.32
N PRO A 257 3.27 3.42 19.10
CA PRO A 257 2.32 2.48 18.53
C PRO A 257 2.24 1.23 19.40
N LYS A 258 1.04 0.91 19.88
CA LYS A 258 0.79 -0.32 20.64
C LYS A 258 1.05 -1.51 19.72
N LEU A 259 2.10 -2.26 20.00
CA LEU A 259 2.35 -3.56 19.38
C LEU A 259 1.17 -4.48 19.72
N ARG A 260 0.24 -4.68 18.80
CA ARG A 260 -0.75 -5.74 18.86
C ARG A 260 -0.31 -6.83 17.90
N ILE A 261 0.29 -7.88 18.44
CA ILE A 261 0.35 -9.18 17.78
C ILE A 261 -1.06 -9.77 17.89
N LEU A 262 -1.59 -10.28 16.79
CA LEU A 262 -2.91 -10.94 16.70
C LEU A 262 -3.01 -12.11 17.67
#